data_19b3138480ca6a8d935ccffeece2a9dc
#
_entry.id   19b3138480ca6a8d935ccffeece2a9dc
#
_cell.length_a   1.000
_cell.length_b   1.000
_cell.length_c   1.000
_cell.angle_alpha   90.00
_cell.angle_beta   90.00
_cell.angle_gamma   90.00
#
_symmetry.space_group_name_H-M   'P 1'
#
loop_
_entity.id
_entity.type
_entity.pdbx_description
1 polymer ?
#
loop_
_entity_poly.entity_id
_entity_poly.type
_entity_poly.pdbx_seq_one_letter_code
_entity_poly.pdbx_strand_id
1 'polypeptide(L)'
;IRVWLEGSARGTLHTSDQPVEQLFFVSPYELVLPWNFEPLVADSKAKFWVARGPERPGKGGTFFLEGSAERKAERTASLVSLTLPAVVHGRVETDFGTLGQLADALTTRGVELLSALTSEIEARVGAGIEIGQDEPATVLLMRVPIVRAEGEPPSKIAHRAYFLNTGMLKLGAAMGTIYAAHDGKYYKEAKASFIQPQEKTEWRDQTILPMEVLHCLDRSAARSQSGLASEGPAGAMIGAGTLGSALLDMWTRAGWGEWSIVDNDHIKPHNLVRHQADASLIGVSKAEAAVHHIRYVMQDATRATAVPADACDLNDAKVVEVLRTSKLVVDASTTLDYPRLISSRDDVGRHASIFVTPSAKAGVLLLEDADRKKKLRTLEAQYYRAILTSDWGTDHLDGNRGIFWSGATCRDISMVMPYSDIVRHAAVFADQIPRLSELPEAAIRVWSCDPKSGAVSAHRVEAVDELQLLFGGLDLFVDT
;
A
#
# COMPACT_ATOMS: atom_id res chain seq x y z
N ILE A 1 3.43 -21.53 31.65
CA ILE A 1 3.14 -22.93 31.27
C ILE A 1 1.89 -23.44 31.99
N ARG A 2 1.78 -23.37 33.34
CA ARG A 2 0.62 -23.89 34.09
C ARG A 2 -0.71 -23.29 33.63
N VAL A 3 -0.81 -21.93 33.50
CA VAL A 3 -2.00 -21.23 33.04
C VAL A 3 -2.37 -21.64 31.61
N TRP A 4 -1.36 -21.87 30.77
CA TRP A 4 -1.58 -22.32 29.39
C TRP A 4 -2.12 -23.76 29.35
N LEU A 5 -1.53 -24.68 30.12
CA LEU A 5 -2.01 -26.06 30.21
C LEU A 5 -3.43 -26.16 30.79
N GLU A 6 -3.75 -25.40 31.83
CA GLU A 6 -5.08 -25.35 32.43
C GLU A 6 -6.10 -24.78 31.46
N GLY A 7 -5.74 -23.68 30.72
CA GLY A 7 -6.59 -23.07 29.69
C GLY A 7 -6.81 -24.02 28.52
N SER A 8 -5.77 -24.70 28.03
CA SER A 8 -5.90 -25.73 26.97
C SER A 8 -6.83 -26.85 27.38
N ALA A 9 -6.65 -27.40 28.58
CA ALA A 9 -7.46 -28.51 29.08
C ALA A 9 -8.94 -28.14 29.28
N ARG A 10 -9.22 -26.87 29.58
CA ARG A 10 -10.58 -26.34 29.79
C ARG A 10 -11.19 -25.74 28.54
N GLY A 11 -10.48 -25.67 27.41
CA GLY A 11 -10.92 -24.97 26.19
C GLY A 11 -11.10 -23.46 26.35
N THR A 12 -10.45 -22.82 27.36
CA THR A 12 -10.61 -21.41 27.67
C THR A 12 -9.39 -20.56 27.24
N LEU A 13 -8.48 -21.15 26.48
CA LEU A 13 -7.28 -20.43 25.98
C LEU A 13 -7.62 -19.33 24.96
N HIS A 14 -8.67 -19.52 24.20
CA HIS A 14 -9.02 -18.60 23.14
C HIS A 14 -10.22 -17.76 23.56
N THR A 15 -9.99 -16.46 23.72
CA THR A 15 -11.04 -15.47 23.93
C THR A 15 -11.57 -14.96 22.59
N SER A 16 -12.76 -14.35 22.59
CA SER A 16 -13.43 -13.89 21.35
C SER A 16 -12.66 -12.81 20.59
N ASP A 17 -11.75 -12.12 21.27
CA ASP A 17 -10.89 -11.06 20.74
C ASP A 17 -9.56 -11.56 20.17
N GLN A 18 -9.21 -12.83 20.42
CA GLN A 18 -7.99 -13.41 19.87
C GLN A 18 -8.15 -13.79 18.41
N PRO A 19 -7.09 -13.61 17.58
CA PRO A 19 -7.10 -14.07 16.20
C PRO A 19 -7.32 -15.58 16.14
N VAL A 20 -8.09 -16.03 15.15
CA VAL A 20 -8.28 -17.46 14.86
C VAL A 20 -6.95 -18.03 14.39
N GLU A 21 -6.56 -19.20 14.91
CA GLU A 21 -5.33 -19.88 14.53
C GLU A 21 -5.26 -20.12 13.03
N GLN A 22 -4.11 -19.80 12.45
CA GLN A 22 -3.82 -20.11 11.05
C GLN A 22 -3.19 -21.48 10.94
N LEU A 23 -3.53 -22.20 9.90
CA LEU A 23 -2.85 -23.43 9.52
C LEU A 23 -1.54 -23.04 8.84
N PHE A 24 -0.41 -23.28 9.51
CA PHE A 24 0.90 -22.97 8.97
C PHE A 24 1.41 -24.12 8.12
N PHE A 25 1.91 -23.77 6.93
CA PHE A 25 2.73 -24.66 6.14
C PHE A 25 4.06 -23.98 5.88
N VAL A 26 5.14 -24.72 6.09
CA VAL A 26 6.45 -24.29 5.61
C VAL A 26 6.63 -24.90 4.23
N SER A 27 6.55 -24.09 3.21
CA SER A 27 6.74 -24.50 1.82
C SER A 27 7.85 -23.71 1.14
N PRO A 28 8.63 -24.32 0.24
CA PRO A 28 9.53 -23.58 -0.62
C PRO A 28 8.81 -22.80 -1.72
N TYR A 29 7.50 -22.99 -1.87
CA TYR A 29 6.67 -22.28 -2.85
C TYR A 29 5.75 -21.30 -2.16
N GLU A 30 5.63 -20.09 -2.69
CA GLU A 30 4.79 -19.02 -2.18
C GLU A 30 3.82 -18.57 -3.27
N LEU A 31 2.58 -18.30 -2.90
CA LEU A 31 1.58 -17.64 -3.75
C LEU A 31 1.21 -16.30 -3.12
N VAL A 32 1.50 -15.21 -3.81
CA VAL A 32 1.18 -13.85 -3.37
C VAL A 32 -0.14 -13.43 -4.01
N LEU A 33 -1.14 -13.16 -3.18
CA LEU A 33 -2.45 -12.67 -3.59
C LEU A 33 -2.46 -11.13 -3.58
N PRO A 34 -3.13 -10.47 -4.55
CA PRO A 34 -3.29 -9.03 -4.54
C PRO A 34 -4.15 -8.58 -3.34
N TRP A 35 -3.97 -7.35 -2.90
CA TRP A 35 -4.70 -6.78 -1.76
C TRP A 35 -6.23 -6.82 -1.92
N ASN A 36 -6.72 -6.76 -3.15
CA ASN A 36 -8.14 -6.76 -3.50
C ASN A 36 -8.64 -8.14 -4.00
N PHE A 37 -7.97 -9.22 -3.63
CA PHE A 37 -8.30 -10.56 -4.11
C PHE A 37 -9.76 -10.94 -3.82
N GLU A 38 -10.24 -10.76 -2.59
CA GLU A 38 -11.61 -11.14 -2.19
C GLU A 38 -12.71 -10.41 -2.98
N PRO A 39 -12.66 -9.06 -3.14
CA PRO A 39 -13.58 -8.37 -4.04
C PRO A 39 -13.50 -8.83 -5.50
N LEU A 40 -12.30 -9.11 -5.99
CA LEU A 40 -12.11 -9.56 -7.38
C LEU A 40 -12.70 -10.96 -7.62
N VAL A 41 -12.56 -11.89 -6.67
CA VAL A 41 -13.12 -13.24 -6.78
C VAL A 41 -14.65 -13.21 -6.78
N ALA A 42 -15.25 -12.24 -6.11
CA ALA A 42 -16.70 -12.05 -6.12
C ALA A 42 -17.25 -11.56 -7.49
N ASP A 43 -16.38 -10.97 -8.34
CA ASP A 43 -16.74 -10.58 -9.71
C ASP A 43 -16.57 -11.78 -10.66
N SER A 44 -17.68 -12.28 -11.17
CA SER A 44 -17.71 -13.41 -12.11
C SER A 44 -16.98 -13.14 -13.45
N LYS A 45 -16.65 -11.89 -13.74
CA LYS A 45 -15.91 -11.47 -14.95
C LYS A 45 -14.40 -11.35 -14.70
N ALA A 46 -13.96 -11.39 -13.46
CA ALA A 46 -12.54 -11.27 -13.14
C ALA A 46 -11.77 -12.47 -13.68
N LYS A 47 -10.67 -12.17 -14.37
CA LYS A 47 -9.72 -13.19 -14.85
C LYS A 47 -8.45 -13.05 -14.04
N PHE A 48 -7.92 -14.17 -13.60
CA PHE A 48 -6.69 -14.23 -12.85
C PHE A 48 -5.60 -14.93 -13.65
N TRP A 49 -4.39 -14.46 -13.46
CA TRP A 49 -3.18 -15.01 -14.06
C TRP A 49 -2.18 -15.33 -12.96
N VAL A 50 -1.45 -16.39 -13.14
CA VAL A 50 -0.34 -16.72 -12.25
C VAL A 50 0.96 -16.45 -12.99
N ALA A 51 1.74 -15.51 -12.47
CA ALA A 51 3.07 -15.15 -12.97
C ALA A 51 4.14 -15.62 -11.99
N ARG A 52 5.29 -16.08 -12.51
CA ARG A 52 6.44 -16.43 -11.70
C ARG A 52 7.24 -15.17 -11.34
N GLY A 53 7.53 -15.00 -10.08
CA GLY A 53 8.41 -13.95 -9.59
C GLY A 53 9.90 -14.24 -9.85
N PRO A 54 10.79 -13.35 -9.40
CA PRO A 54 12.23 -13.54 -9.51
C PRO A 54 12.68 -14.87 -8.91
N GLU A 55 13.62 -15.55 -9.56
CA GLU A 55 14.19 -16.79 -9.05
C GLU A 55 14.96 -16.52 -7.74
N ARG A 56 14.71 -17.38 -6.75
CA ARG A 56 15.47 -17.39 -5.49
C ARG A 56 16.41 -18.61 -5.50
N PRO A 57 17.73 -18.41 -5.52
CA PRO A 57 18.67 -19.53 -5.51
C PRO A 57 18.44 -20.47 -4.33
N GLY A 58 18.28 -21.77 -4.58
CA GLY A 58 18.14 -22.81 -3.56
C GLY A 58 16.81 -22.85 -2.81
N LYS A 59 15.82 -22.05 -3.19
CA LYS A 59 14.45 -22.08 -2.65
C LYS A 59 13.46 -22.17 -3.80
N GLY A 60 12.32 -22.79 -3.57
CA GLY A 60 11.22 -22.96 -4.53
C GLY A 60 10.93 -21.71 -5.38
N GLY A 61 9.71 -21.39 -5.66
CA GLY A 61 9.35 -20.21 -6.46
C GLY A 61 8.31 -19.36 -5.75
N THR A 62 8.40 -18.04 -5.94
CA THR A 62 7.32 -17.11 -5.59
C THR A 62 6.48 -16.89 -6.84
N PHE A 63 5.18 -17.04 -6.70
CA PHE A 63 4.20 -16.84 -7.75
C PHE A 63 3.27 -15.70 -7.34
N PHE A 64 2.93 -14.85 -8.31
CA PHE A 64 2.02 -13.72 -8.09
C PHE A 64 0.71 -13.98 -8.80
N LEU A 65 -0.39 -13.76 -8.09
CA LEU A 65 -1.70 -13.74 -8.70
C LEU A 65 -2.03 -12.32 -9.15
N GLU A 66 -2.20 -12.16 -10.44
CA GLU A 66 -2.57 -10.88 -11.05
C GLU A 66 -4.01 -10.93 -11.54
N GLY A 67 -4.82 -9.97 -11.09
CA GLY A 67 -6.18 -9.75 -11.58
C GLY A 67 -6.17 -8.55 -12.52
N SER A 68 -6.17 -8.76 -13.83
CA SER A 68 -6.24 -7.66 -14.81
C SER A 68 -6.82 -8.15 -16.14
N ALA A 69 -7.50 -7.26 -16.84
CA ALA A 69 -7.90 -7.46 -18.23
C ALA A 69 -6.70 -7.41 -19.20
N GLU A 70 -5.60 -6.80 -18.80
CA GLU A 70 -4.40 -6.64 -19.60
C GLU A 70 -3.27 -7.55 -19.10
N ARG A 71 -2.73 -8.33 -20.01
CA ARG A 71 -1.61 -9.24 -19.75
C ARG A 71 -0.31 -8.45 -19.61
N LYS A 72 0.25 -8.41 -18.41
CA LYS A 72 1.54 -7.72 -18.14
C LYS A 72 2.75 -8.65 -18.03
N ALA A 73 2.54 -9.95 -17.80
CA ALA A 73 3.61 -10.93 -17.63
C ALA A 73 3.34 -12.24 -18.40
N GLU A 74 4.38 -13.06 -18.62
CA GLU A 74 4.21 -14.42 -19.13
C GLU A 74 3.43 -15.25 -18.10
N ARG A 75 2.38 -15.91 -18.58
CA ARG A 75 1.64 -16.87 -17.78
C ARG A 75 2.51 -18.08 -17.54
N THR A 76 2.65 -18.46 -16.28
CA THR A 76 3.42 -19.65 -15.90
C THR A 76 2.55 -20.76 -15.36
N ALA A 77 1.32 -20.46 -14.92
CA ALA A 77 0.37 -21.45 -14.46
C ALA A 77 -1.08 -20.98 -14.66
N SER A 78 -1.97 -21.96 -14.79
CA SER A 78 -3.42 -21.75 -14.68
C SER A 78 -3.83 -21.66 -13.23
N LEU A 79 -4.86 -20.84 -12.91
CA LEU A 79 -5.47 -20.81 -11.58
C LEU A 79 -6.80 -21.55 -11.60
N VAL A 80 -7.02 -22.38 -10.58
CA VAL A 80 -8.35 -22.91 -10.20
C VAL A 80 -8.63 -22.44 -8.79
N SER A 81 -9.71 -21.69 -8.61
CA SER A 81 -10.12 -21.21 -7.29
C SER A 81 -11.39 -21.90 -6.82
N LEU A 82 -11.35 -22.49 -5.62
CA LEU A 82 -12.46 -23.23 -5.02
C LEU A 82 -12.82 -22.60 -3.68
N THR A 83 -14.10 -22.43 -3.40
CA THR A 83 -14.59 -22.08 -2.07
C THR A 83 -15.06 -23.35 -1.37
N LEU A 84 -14.49 -23.66 -0.22
CA LEU A 84 -14.81 -24.84 0.57
C LEU A 84 -15.89 -24.52 1.62
N PRO A 85 -16.60 -25.54 2.15
CA PRO A 85 -17.44 -25.37 3.33
C PRO A 85 -16.66 -24.84 4.52
N ALA A 86 -17.36 -24.15 5.42
CA ALA A 86 -16.76 -23.59 6.62
C ALA A 86 -16.15 -24.68 7.53
N VAL A 87 -15.03 -24.36 8.15
CA VAL A 87 -14.31 -25.27 9.08
C VAL A 87 -14.19 -24.59 10.43
N VAL A 88 -14.45 -25.34 11.50
CA VAL A 88 -14.21 -24.88 12.88
C VAL A 88 -12.70 -24.75 13.10
N HIS A 89 -12.26 -23.64 13.70
CA HIS A 89 -10.85 -23.37 13.96
C HIS A 89 -10.21 -24.42 14.89
N GLY A 90 -8.87 -24.48 14.92
CA GLY A 90 -8.11 -25.38 15.79
C GLY A 90 -7.95 -26.81 15.24
N ARG A 91 -8.51 -27.13 14.08
CA ARG A 91 -8.29 -28.42 13.43
C ARG A 91 -6.98 -28.41 12.66
N VAL A 92 -6.00 -29.18 13.12
CA VAL A 92 -4.75 -29.42 12.39
C VAL A 92 -5.00 -30.40 11.25
N GLU A 93 -4.63 -30.05 10.05
CA GLU A 93 -4.70 -30.93 8.88
C GLU A 93 -3.29 -31.24 8.39
N THR A 94 -3.10 -32.47 7.94
CA THR A 94 -1.87 -32.91 7.30
C THR A 94 -1.84 -32.44 5.84
N ASP A 95 -0.64 -32.19 5.32
CA ASP A 95 -0.44 -31.92 3.90
C ASP A 95 -0.72 -33.14 3.05
N PHE A 96 -1.22 -32.89 1.84
CA PHE A 96 -1.47 -33.90 0.84
C PHE A 96 -0.31 -33.90 -0.17
N GLY A 97 0.16 -35.08 -0.52
CA GLY A 97 1.22 -35.26 -1.50
C GLY A 97 0.72 -35.48 -2.92
N THR A 98 -0.55 -35.94 -3.07
CA THR A 98 -1.15 -36.21 -4.37
C THR A 98 -2.55 -35.60 -4.51
N LEU A 99 -2.96 -35.37 -5.75
CA LEU A 99 -4.28 -34.83 -6.06
C LEU A 99 -5.41 -35.80 -5.60
N GLY A 100 -5.15 -37.11 -5.67
CA GLY A 100 -6.08 -38.12 -5.17
C GLY A 100 -6.31 -38.02 -3.68
N GLN A 101 -5.24 -37.86 -2.86
CA GLN A 101 -5.37 -37.67 -1.41
C GLN A 101 -6.16 -36.40 -1.08
N LEU A 102 -5.90 -35.30 -1.79
CA LEU A 102 -6.66 -34.07 -1.64
C LEU A 102 -8.13 -34.26 -1.99
N ALA A 103 -8.43 -34.95 -3.12
CA ALA A 103 -9.82 -35.23 -3.54
C ALA A 103 -10.56 -36.04 -2.47
N ASP A 104 -9.95 -37.13 -1.95
CA ASP A 104 -10.56 -37.96 -0.93
C ASP A 104 -10.87 -37.16 0.37
N ALA A 105 -9.91 -36.33 0.78
CA ALA A 105 -10.11 -35.47 1.95
C ALA A 105 -11.22 -34.43 1.74
N LEU A 106 -11.37 -33.88 0.55
CA LEU A 106 -12.43 -32.91 0.21
C LEU A 106 -13.80 -33.61 0.11
N THR A 107 -13.86 -34.82 -0.44
CA THR A 107 -15.10 -35.60 -0.49
C THR A 107 -15.66 -35.88 0.92
N THR A 108 -14.81 -36.11 1.91
CA THR A 108 -15.27 -36.24 3.33
C THR A 108 -15.94 -34.99 3.89
N ARG A 109 -15.76 -33.84 3.20
CA ARG A 109 -16.36 -32.55 3.53
C ARG A 109 -17.51 -32.15 2.60
N GLY A 110 -17.95 -33.07 1.75
CA GLY A 110 -19.01 -32.82 0.78
C GLY A 110 -18.57 -31.97 -0.41
N VAL A 111 -17.26 -31.91 -0.71
CA VAL A 111 -16.73 -31.18 -1.87
C VAL A 111 -16.16 -32.14 -2.89
N GLU A 112 -16.78 -32.15 -4.07
CA GLU A 112 -16.34 -32.98 -5.21
C GLU A 112 -15.31 -32.21 -6.04
N LEU A 113 -14.02 -32.43 -5.75
CA LEU A 113 -12.92 -31.72 -6.42
C LEU A 113 -12.92 -31.96 -7.94
N LEU A 114 -13.23 -33.20 -8.37
CA LEU A 114 -13.28 -33.52 -9.79
C LEU A 114 -14.32 -32.69 -10.53
N SER A 115 -15.51 -32.57 -9.96
CA SER A 115 -16.61 -31.82 -10.56
C SER A 115 -16.22 -30.35 -10.75
N ALA A 116 -15.56 -29.76 -9.75
CA ALA A 116 -15.08 -28.37 -9.83
C ALA A 116 -13.97 -28.20 -10.90
N LEU A 117 -12.99 -29.12 -10.94
CA LEU A 117 -11.95 -29.12 -11.96
C LEU A 117 -12.50 -29.32 -13.36
N THR A 118 -13.43 -30.25 -13.53
CA THR A 118 -14.13 -30.50 -14.81
C THR A 118 -14.81 -29.25 -15.32
N SER A 119 -15.58 -28.57 -14.47
CA SER A 119 -16.29 -27.33 -14.84
C SER A 119 -15.32 -26.23 -15.30
N GLU A 120 -14.22 -26.07 -14.60
CA GLU A 120 -13.21 -25.07 -14.95
C GLU A 120 -12.48 -25.40 -16.25
N ILE A 121 -12.12 -26.68 -16.48
CA ILE A 121 -11.48 -27.14 -17.70
C ILE A 121 -12.44 -26.96 -18.89
N GLU A 122 -13.69 -27.35 -18.75
CA GLU A 122 -14.70 -27.20 -19.80
C GLU A 122 -14.95 -25.74 -20.17
N ALA A 123 -14.96 -24.84 -19.18
CA ALA A 123 -15.10 -23.41 -19.41
C ALA A 123 -13.94 -22.84 -20.23
N ARG A 124 -12.73 -23.38 -20.06
CA ARG A 124 -11.54 -22.96 -20.82
C ARG A 124 -11.52 -23.48 -22.24
N VAL A 125 -11.92 -24.72 -22.46
CA VAL A 125 -11.94 -25.33 -23.79
C VAL A 125 -13.06 -24.77 -24.67
N GLY A 126 -14.13 -24.21 -24.06
CA GLY A 126 -15.25 -23.62 -24.77
C GLY A 126 -16.10 -24.64 -25.52
N ALA A 127 -16.91 -24.17 -26.50
CA ALA A 127 -17.84 -25.01 -27.28
C ALA A 127 -17.23 -25.57 -28.57
N GLY A 128 -15.91 -25.40 -28.81
CA GLY A 128 -15.26 -25.76 -30.07
C GLY A 128 -13.91 -26.45 -29.91
N ILE A 129 -13.29 -26.72 -31.05
CA ILE A 129 -11.93 -27.24 -31.14
C ILE A 129 -11.00 -26.11 -30.73
N GLU A 130 -10.34 -26.25 -29.58
CA GLU A 130 -9.33 -25.28 -29.17
C GLU A 130 -7.94 -25.81 -29.46
N ILE A 131 -7.18 -24.97 -30.18
CA ILE A 131 -5.75 -25.12 -30.30
C ILE A 131 -5.17 -24.26 -29.21
N GLY A 132 -5.10 -24.80 -27.99
CA GLY A 132 -4.55 -24.07 -26.85
C GLY A 132 -3.08 -24.44 -26.62
N GLN A 133 -2.24 -23.45 -26.34
CA GLN A 133 -1.03 -23.70 -25.58
C GLN A 133 -1.45 -23.89 -24.12
N ASP A 134 -1.25 -25.12 -23.63
CA ASP A 134 -1.44 -25.40 -22.22
C ASP A 134 -0.37 -24.66 -21.41
N GLU A 135 -0.76 -24.01 -20.32
CA GLU A 135 0.23 -23.48 -19.39
C GLU A 135 1.02 -24.65 -18.76
N PRO A 136 2.29 -24.47 -18.41
CA PRO A 136 3.14 -25.56 -17.93
C PRO A 136 2.72 -26.12 -16.58
N ALA A 137 1.95 -25.38 -15.78
CA ALA A 137 1.55 -25.73 -14.43
C ALA A 137 0.12 -25.28 -14.11
N THR A 138 -0.41 -25.80 -12.99
CA THR A 138 -1.70 -25.41 -12.42
C THR A 138 -1.54 -25.07 -10.95
N VAL A 139 -2.17 -23.99 -10.51
CA VAL A 139 -2.30 -23.63 -9.10
C VAL A 139 -3.75 -23.85 -8.67
N LEU A 140 -3.94 -24.69 -7.66
CA LEU A 140 -5.22 -24.85 -6.97
C LEU A 140 -5.24 -23.91 -5.76
N LEU A 141 -6.17 -22.96 -5.74
CA LEU A 141 -6.35 -22.04 -4.62
C LEU A 141 -7.69 -22.34 -3.95
N MET A 142 -7.66 -22.70 -2.68
CA MET A 142 -8.84 -23.01 -1.88
C MET A 142 -9.08 -21.89 -0.88
N ARG A 143 -10.29 -21.36 -0.89
CA ARG A 143 -10.81 -20.39 0.06
C ARG A 143 -11.59 -21.17 1.13
N VAL A 144 -11.09 -21.16 2.35
CA VAL A 144 -11.65 -21.91 3.48
C VAL A 144 -12.22 -20.94 4.51
N PRO A 145 -13.54 -20.78 4.59
CA PRO A 145 -14.14 -19.98 5.65
C PRO A 145 -13.87 -20.64 7.01
N ILE A 146 -13.36 -19.88 7.96
CA ILE A 146 -13.06 -20.35 9.32
C ILE A 146 -14.12 -19.79 10.27
N VAL A 147 -14.80 -20.67 10.99
CA VAL A 147 -15.79 -20.34 12.02
C VAL A 147 -15.25 -20.66 13.41
N ARG A 148 -15.72 -19.96 14.44
CA ARG A 148 -15.34 -20.26 15.83
C ARG A 148 -16.08 -21.48 16.37
N ALA A 149 -17.37 -21.58 16.03
CA ALA A 149 -18.22 -22.71 16.33
C ALA A 149 -19.11 -23.06 15.15
N GLU A 150 -19.63 -24.27 15.12
CA GLU A 150 -20.53 -24.75 14.08
C GLU A 150 -21.80 -23.89 14.03
N GLY A 151 -22.17 -23.42 12.83
CA GLY A 151 -23.31 -22.53 12.60
C GLY A 151 -23.06 -21.03 12.78
N GLU A 152 -21.89 -20.63 13.23
CA GLU A 152 -21.50 -19.22 13.30
C GLU A 152 -21.07 -18.66 11.93
N PRO A 153 -21.21 -17.34 11.71
CA PRO A 153 -20.68 -16.70 10.52
C PRO A 153 -19.14 -16.80 10.49
N PRO A 154 -18.54 -16.85 9.29
CA PRO A 154 -17.09 -16.91 9.16
C PRO A 154 -16.40 -15.71 9.80
N SER A 155 -15.46 -15.99 10.70
CA SER A 155 -14.61 -14.96 11.32
C SER A 155 -13.45 -14.54 10.40
N LYS A 156 -13.05 -15.45 9.49
CA LYS A 156 -11.92 -15.26 8.57
C LYS A 156 -12.06 -16.21 7.38
N ILE A 157 -11.50 -15.80 6.23
CA ILE A 157 -11.26 -16.71 5.11
C ILE A 157 -9.76 -17.06 5.13
N ALA A 158 -9.46 -18.34 5.32
CA ALA A 158 -8.10 -18.87 5.16
C ALA A 158 -7.90 -19.30 3.70
N HIS A 159 -6.70 -19.14 3.20
CA HIS A 159 -6.32 -19.54 1.87
C HIS A 159 -5.31 -20.68 1.94
N ARG A 160 -5.52 -21.69 1.10
CA ARG A 160 -4.57 -22.79 0.87
C ARG A 160 -4.32 -22.93 -0.61
N ALA A 161 -3.09 -23.14 -1.00
CA ALA A 161 -2.78 -23.34 -2.39
C ALA A 161 -1.87 -24.55 -2.58
N TYR A 162 -2.03 -25.18 -3.75
CA TYR A 162 -1.19 -26.28 -4.20
C TYR A 162 -0.73 -26.03 -5.62
N PHE A 163 0.55 -26.26 -5.85
CA PHE A 163 1.16 -26.21 -7.17
C PHE A 163 1.21 -27.60 -7.77
N LEU A 164 0.73 -27.72 -9.01
CA LEU A 164 0.83 -28.92 -9.85
C LEU A 164 1.72 -28.59 -11.04
N ASN A 165 2.78 -29.39 -11.22
CA ASN A 165 3.64 -29.29 -12.41
C ASN A 165 3.01 -29.96 -13.63
N THR A 166 1.73 -29.68 -13.85
CA THR A 166 0.91 -30.21 -14.94
C THR A 166 -0.05 -29.11 -15.37
N GLY A 167 -0.08 -28.84 -16.67
CA GLY A 167 -1.01 -27.89 -17.24
C GLY A 167 -2.45 -28.36 -17.14
N MET A 168 -3.38 -27.41 -17.19
CA MET A 168 -4.79 -27.65 -16.97
C MET A 168 -5.42 -28.56 -18.04
N LEU A 169 -4.98 -28.42 -19.30
CA LEU A 169 -5.48 -29.26 -20.39
C LEU A 169 -4.95 -30.68 -20.29
N LYS A 170 -3.67 -30.86 -19.92
CA LYS A 170 -3.11 -32.20 -19.66
C LYS A 170 -3.81 -32.87 -18.46
N LEU A 171 -4.11 -32.11 -17.41
CA LEU A 171 -4.84 -32.61 -16.27
C LEU A 171 -6.24 -33.07 -16.70
N GLY A 172 -6.96 -32.28 -17.49
CA GLY A 172 -8.27 -32.60 -18.04
C GLY A 172 -8.27 -33.87 -18.90
N ALA A 173 -7.24 -34.06 -19.68
CA ALA A 173 -7.07 -35.31 -20.47
C ALA A 173 -6.79 -36.55 -19.58
N ALA A 174 -6.00 -36.37 -18.49
CA ALA A 174 -5.77 -37.41 -17.50
C ALA A 174 -7.02 -37.75 -16.68
N MET A 175 -7.91 -36.78 -16.46
CA MET A 175 -9.21 -36.98 -15.81
C MET A 175 -10.25 -37.60 -16.76
N GLY A 176 -10.03 -37.54 -18.08
CA GLY A 176 -11.01 -37.95 -19.08
C GLY A 176 -12.10 -36.91 -19.37
N THR A 177 -11.95 -35.69 -18.88
CA THR A 177 -12.88 -34.56 -19.12
C THR A 177 -12.77 -34.05 -20.55
N ILE A 178 -11.56 -34.04 -21.09
CA ILE A 178 -11.25 -33.65 -22.48
C ILE A 178 -10.39 -34.69 -23.16
N TYR A 179 -10.38 -34.66 -24.46
CA TYR A 179 -9.63 -35.60 -25.28
C TYR A 179 -8.38 -34.92 -25.89
N ALA A 180 -7.21 -35.51 -25.67
CA ALA A 180 -5.99 -35.10 -26.34
C ALA A 180 -5.81 -35.87 -27.64
N ALA A 181 -5.79 -35.20 -28.79
CA ALA A 181 -5.59 -35.80 -30.09
C ALA A 181 -4.11 -35.90 -30.46
N HIS A 182 -3.79 -36.73 -31.43
CA HIS A 182 -2.41 -36.92 -31.93
C HIS A 182 -1.80 -35.66 -32.57
N ASP A 183 -2.63 -34.69 -32.95
CA ASP A 183 -2.22 -33.40 -33.50
C ASP A 183 -1.82 -32.37 -32.43
N GLY A 184 -1.81 -32.76 -31.15
CA GLY A 184 -1.50 -31.89 -30.01
C GLY A 184 -2.64 -30.98 -29.59
N LYS A 185 -3.85 -31.18 -30.11
CA LYS A 185 -5.05 -30.42 -29.78
C LYS A 185 -5.88 -31.12 -28.73
N TYR A 186 -6.63 -30.33 -27.99
CA TYR A 186 -7.60 -30.79 -26.99
C TYR A 186 -9.03 -30.53 -27.46
N TYR A 187 -9.91 -31.48 -27.22
CA TYR A 187 -11.33 -31.45 -27.63
C TYR A 187 -12.23 -31.75 -26.45
N LYS A 188 -13.35 -31.04 -26.35
CA LYS A 188 -14.34 -31.24 -25.29
C LYS A 188 -15.06 -32.58 -25.38
N GLU A 189 -15.32 -33.05 -26.60
CA GLU A 189 -15.99 -34.29 -26.84
C GLU A 189 -15.17 -35.14 -27.81
N ALA A 190 -14.99 -36.40 -27.46
CA ALA A 190 -14.53 -37.38 -28.46
C ALA A 190 -15.68 -37.65 -29.44
N LYS A 191 -15.56 -37.24 -30.69
CA LYS A 191 -16.55 -37.54 -31.75
C LYS A 191 -16.75 -39.04 -32.00
N ALA A 192 -16.06 -39.89 -31.26
CA ALA A 192 -16.21 -41.34 -31.32
C ALA A 192 -17.04 -41.86 -30.13
N SER A 193 -18.33 -41.87 -30.29
CA SER A 193 -19.33 -42.38 -29.34
C SER A 193 -19.25 -43.90 -29.03
N PHE A 194 -18.11 -44.51 -29.29
CA PHE A 194 -17.95 -45.96 -29.13
C PHE A 194 -16.99 -46.41 -28.05
N ILE A 195 -16.31 -45.47 -27.39
CA ILE A 195 -15.45 -45.80 -26.26
C ILE A 195 -16.19 -45.37 -25.00
N GLN A 196 -16.64 -46.35 -24.21
CA GLN A 196 -17.13 -46.07 -22.85
C GLN A 196 -16.06 -45.33 -22.08
N PRO A 197 -16.37 -44.26 -21.37
CA PRO A 197 -15.41 -43.57 -20.51
C PRO A 197 -14.88 -44.59 -19.49
N GLN A 198 -13.69 -45.11 -19.68
CA GLN A 198 -12.99 -45.77 -18.59
C GLN A 198 -12.69 -44.69 -17.55
N GLU A 199 -13.08 -44.98 -16.30
CA GLU A 199 -12.67 -44.12 -15.19
C GLU A 199 -11.15 -44.06 -15.17
N LYS A 200 -10.62 -42.97 -15.68
CA LYS A 200 -9.19 -42.70 -15.62
C LYS A 200 -8.82 -42.32 -14.22
N THR A 201 -7.91 -43.02 -13.61
CA THR A 201 -7.43 -42.80 -12.25
C THR A 201 -6.03 -42.16 -12.22
N GLU A 202 -5.39 -42.01 -13.34
CA GLU A 202 -4.01 -41.48 -13.48
C GLU A 202 -3.84 -40.07 -12.88
N TRP A 203 -4.87 -39.26 -12.89
CA TRP A 203 -4.86 -37.94 -12.28
C TRP A 203 -4.64 -38.00 -10.76
N ARG A 204 -5.00 -39.10 -10.10
CA ARG A 204 -4.90 -39.26 -8.63
C ARG A 204 -3.45 -39.27 -8.15
N ASP A 205 -2.53 -39.74 -8.98
CA ASP A 205 -1.09 -39.84 -8.69
C ASP A 205 -0.33 -38.57 -9.00
N GLN A 206 -1.02 -37.54 -9.53
CA GLN A 206 -0.39 -36.24 -9.78
C GLN A 206 0.10 -35.64 -8.45
N THR A 207 1.41 -35.40 -8.38
CA THR A 207 2.02 -34.77 -7.22
C THR A 207 1.54 -33.33 -7.08
N ILE A 208 1.10 -32.97 -5.90
CA ILE A 208 0.78 -31.60 -5.51
C ILE A 208 1.77 -31.11 -4.46
N LEU A 209 2.19 -29.86 -4.60
CA LEU A 209 3.13 -29.25 -3.67
C LEU A 209 2.41 -28.11 -2.93
N PRO A 210 2.37 -28.14 -1.59
CA PRO A 210 1.73 -27.08 -0.84
C PRO A 210 2.46 -25.75 -1.09
N MET A 211 1.70 -24.66 -1.10
CA MET A 211 2.22 -23.29 -1.23
C MET A 211 1.85 -22.49 0.00
N GLU A 212 2.79 -21.69 0.50
CA GLU A 212 2.47 -20.65 1.47
C GLU A 212 1.72 -19.51 0.77
N VAL A 213 0.55 -19.14 1.28
CA VAL A 213 -0.25 -18.06 0.70
C VAL A 213 0.00 -16.77 1.45
N LEU A 214 0.54 -15.80 0.75
CA LEU A 214 0.84 -14.47 1.24
C LEU A 214 -0.14 -13.45 0.67
N HIS A 215 -0.49 -12.45 1.44
CA HIS A 215 -1.40 -11.37 0.99
C HIS A 215 -0.64 -10.06 0.91
N CYS A 216 -0.78 -9.35 -0.21
CA CYS A 216 -0.42 -7.95 -0.25
C CYS A 216 -1.34 -7.18 0.72
N LEU A 217 -0.74 -6.28 1.50
CA LEU A 217 -1.51 -5.51 2.47
C LEU A 217 -2.33 -4.44 1.76
N ASP A 218 -3.57 -4.29 2.18
CA ASP A 218 -4.37 -3.11 1.87
C ASP A 218 -4.04 -1.95 2.83
N ARG A 219 -4.64 -0.78 2.58
CA ARG A 219 -4.46 0.39 3.44
C ARG A 219 -4.90 0.15 4.88
N SER A 220 -5.96 -0.63 5.10
CA SER A 220 -6.48 -0.91 6.44
C SER A 220 -5.51 -1.76 7.25
N ALA A 221 -4.96 -2.81 6.64
CA ALA A 221 -3.95 -3.66 7.25
C ALA A 221 -2.65 -2.88 7.53
N ALA A 222 -2.24 -2.00 6.59
CA ALA A 222 -1.07 -1.13 6.77
C ALA A 222 -1.27 -0.16 7.96
N ARG A 223 -2.46 0.44 8.10
CA ARG A 223 -2.79 1.30 9.26
C ARG A 223 -2.77 0.51 10.56
N SER A 224 -3.38 -0.66 10.58
CA SER A 224 -3.39 -1.51 11.78
C SER A 224 -1.98 -1.88 12.23
N GLN A 225 -1.10 -2.22 11.28
CA GLN A 225 0.30 -2.51 11.56
C GLN A 225 1.06 -1.27 12.05
N SER A 226 0.69 -0.09 11.58
CA SER A 226 1.32 1.19 11.96
C SER A 226 0.70 1.83 13.21
N GLY A 227 -0.35 1.22 13.79
CA GLY A 227 -1.03 1.75 14.97
C GLY A 227 -1.85 3.02 14.71
N LEU A 228 -2.27 3.26 13.46
CA LEU A 228 -3.10 4.40 13.07
C LEU A 228 -4.57 3.99 13.01
N ALA A 229 -5.42 4.71 13.74
CA ALA A 229 -6.87 4.48 13.73
C ALA A 229 -7.56 5.19 12.55
N SER A 230 -7.08 6.38 12.18
CA SER A 230 -7.67 7.21 11.14
C SER A 230 -7.22 6.82 9.74
N GLU A 231 -8.16 6.87 8.78
CA GLU A 231 -7.86 6.66 7.35
C GLU A 231 -7.07 7.81 6.72
N GLY A 232 -7.03 8.93 7.41
CA GLY A 232 -6.46 10.16 6.88
C GLY A 232 -7.36 10.85 5.85
N PRO A 233 -6.94 12.01 5.35
CA PRO A 233 -7.72 12.84 4.44
C PRO A 233 -7.62 12.38 2.98
N ALA A 234 -8.61 12.74 2.18
CA ALA A 234 -8.38 13.07 0.78
C ALA A 234 -7.68 14.44 0.77
N GLY A 235 -6.39 14.46 0.53
CA GLY A 235 -5.54 15.62 0.73
C GLY A 235 -4.71 16.01 -0.47
N ALA A 236 -4.02 17.14 -0.35
CA ALA A 236 -3.01 17.56 -1.31
C ALA A 236 -1.63 17.71 -0.65
N MET A 237 -0.59 17.34 -1.40
CA MET A 237 0.80 17.61 -1.07
C MET A 237 1.32 18.65 -2.05
N ILE A 238 1.74 19.80 -1.55
CA ILE A 238 2.39 20.85 -2.34
C ILE A 238 3.90 20.71 -2.16
N GLY A 239 4.58 20.42 -3.26
CA GLY A 239 6.00 20.12 -3.25
C GLY A 239 6.33 18.68 -2.93
N ALA A 240 6.77 17.95 -3.95
CA ALA A 240 7.27 16.57 -3.87
C ALA A 240 8.81 16.52 -3.89
N GLY A 241 9.46 17.52 -3.31
CA GLY A 241 10.90 17.55 -3.12
C GLY A 241 11.37 16.55 -2.06
N THR A 242 12.55 16.75 -1.49
CA THR A 242 13.13 15.84 -0.50
C THR A 242 12.21 15.60 0.71
N LEU A 243 11.64 16.65 1.28
CA LEU A 243 10.76 16.55 2.46
C LEU A 243 9.42 15.93 2.09
N GLY A 244 8.76 16.44 1.04
CA GLY A 244 7.45 15.96 0.61
C GLY A 244 7.48 14.50 0.16
N SER A 245 8.49 14.09 -0.61
CA SER A 245 8.62 12.68 -1.04
C SER A 245 8.88 11.73 0.13
N ALA A 246 9.66 12.14 1.15
CA ALA A 246 9.89 11.34 2.35
C ALA A 246 8.60 11.16 3.18
N LEU A 247 7.80 12.22 3.33
CA LEU A 247 6.51 12.15 4.00
C LEU A 247 5.52 11.25 3.25
N LEU A 248 5.41 11.41 1.94
CA LEU A 248 4.54 10.58 1.11
C LEU A 248 4.90 9.09 1.21
N ASP A 249 6.19 8.74 1.24
CA ASP A 249 6.63 7.35 1.45
C ASP A 249 6.17 6.81 2.81
N MET A 250 6.38 7.58 3.90
CA MET A 250 5.98 7.16 5.25
C MET A 250 4.47 6.99 5.37
N TRP A 251 3.68 7.94 4.88
CA TRP A 251 2.22 7.85 4.93
C TRP A 251 1.65 6.76 4.02
N THR A 252 2.28 6.54 2.85
CA THR A 252 1.92 5.43 1.96
C THR A 252 2.09 4.09 2.68
N ARG A 253 3.25 3.86 3.29
CA ARG A 253 3.54 2.63 4.06
C ARG A 253 2.64 2.48 5.29
N ALA A 254 2.24 3.58 5.89
CA ALA A 254 1.29 3.61 7.00
C ALA A 254 -0.19 3.49 6.55
N GLY A 255 -0.48 3.52 5.25
CA GLY A 255 -1.84 3.48 4.71
C GLY A 255 -2.68 4.73 5.03
N TRP A 256 -2.04 5.88 5.35
CA TRP A 256 -2.70 7.10 5.77
C TRP A 256 -2.83 8.12 4.64
N GLY A 257 -4.06 8.58 4.40
CA GLY A 257 -4.40 9.58 3.39
C GLY A 257 -4.44 9.07 1.94
N GLU A 258 -5.08 9.84 1.09
CA GLU A 258 -5.05 9.75 -0.37
C GLU A 258 -4.63 11.11 -0.91
N TRP A 259 -3.66 11.14 -1.83
CA TRP A 259 -2.94 12.38 -2.09
C TRP A 259 -2.99 12.82 -3.54
N SER A 260 -3.39 14.09 -3.77
CA SER A 260 -3.10 14.83 -5.00
C SER A 260 -1.78 15.58 -4.84
N ILE A 261 -0.81 15.31 -5.70
CA ILE A 261 0.56 15.78 -5.55
C ILE A 261 0.82 16.89 -6.58
N VAL A 262 1.07 18.09 -6.10
CA VAL A 262 1.30 19.29 -6.94
C VAL A 262 2.77 19.67 -6.87
N ASP A 263 3.47 19.55 -7.98
CA ASP A 263 4.89 19.96 -8.12
C ASP A 263 5.18 20.23 -9.62
N ASN A 264 5.79 21.36 -9.94
CA ASN A 264 6.12 21.75 -11.31
C ASN A 264 7.53 21.36 -11.76
N ASP A 265 8.31 20.76 -10.88
CA ASP A 265 9.69 20.37 -11.14
C ASP A 265 9.80 18.94 -11.68
N HIS A 266 11.00 18.61 -12.22
CA HIS A 266 11.33 17.28 -12.74
C HIS A 266 12.46 16.66 -11.93
N ILE A 267 12.53 15.33 -11.91
CA ILE A 267 13.64 14.61 -11.30
C ILE A 267 14.92 14.86 -12.08
N LYS A 268 15.92 15.38 -11.40
CA LYS A 268 17.27 15.62 -11.92
C LYS A 268 18.26 14.66 -11.25
N PRO A 269 19.42 14.36 -11.86
CA PRO A 269 20.42 13.44 -11.28
C PRO A 269 20.80 13.75 -9.83
N HIS A 270 20.95 15.04 -9.49
CA HIS A 270 21.32 15.46 -8.14
C HIS A 270 20.18 15.28 -7.10
N ASN A 271 18.94 15.09 -7.54
CA ASN A 271 17.85 14.80 -6.62
C ASN A 271 17.95 13.39 -6.03
N LEU A 272 18.51 12.42 -6.77
CA LEU A 272 18.56 11.01 -6.36
C LEU A 272 19.27 10.78 -5.01
N VAL A 273 20.17 11.67 -4.60
CA VAL A 273 20.86 11.54 -3.30
C VAL A 273 19.95 11.80 -2.09
N ARG A 274 18.74 12.34 -2.32
CA ARG A 274 17.81 12.71 -1.25
C ARG A 274 16.33 12.77 -1.67
N HIS A 275 15.96 12.02 -2.69
CA HIS A 275 14.59 11.87 -3.17
C HIS A 275 14.23 10.40 -3.24
N GLN A 276 12.94 10.05 -3.11
CA GLN A 276 12.48 8.66 -3.17
C GLN A 276 12.48 8.08 -4.60
N ALA A 277 12.67 8.91 -5.63
CA ALA A 277 12.79 8.46 -7.00
C ALA A 277 14.10 7.72 -7.24
N ASP A 278 14.09 6.75 -8.12
CA ASP A 278 15.26 6.04 -8.64
C ASP A 278 15.74 6.63 -9.99
N ALA A 279 16.87 6.11 -10.48
CA ALA A 279 17.52 6.64 -11.69
C ALA A 279 16.67 6.48 -12.97
N SER A 280 15.73 5.55 -13.01
CA SER A 280 14.85 5.35 -14.17
C SER A 280 13.84 6.50 -14.34
N LEU A 281 13.62 7.28 -13.28
CA LEU A 281 12.67 8.39 -13.26
C LEU A 281 13.33 9.77 -13.56
N ILE A 282 14.60 9.82 -13.91
CA ILE A 282 15.25 11.08 -14.31
C ILE A 282 14.52 11.66 -15.53
N GLY A 283 14.12 12.93 -15.42
CA GLY A 283 13.33 13.65 -16.45
C GLY A 283 11.82 13.55 -16.28
N VAL A 284 11.31 12.66 -15.44
CA VAL A 284 9.89 12.58 -15.08
C VAL A 284 9.55 13.72 -14.10
N SER A 285 8.32 14.24 -14.13
CA SER A 285 7.89 15.25 -13.15
C SER A 285 7.95 14.67 -11.74
N LYS A 286 8.28 15.50 -10.72
CA LYS A 286 8.33 15.05 -9.33
C LYS A 286 6.98 14.55 -8.84
N ALA A 287 5.89 15.17 -9.28
CA ALA A 287 4.53 14.73 -8.96
C ALA A 287 4.23 13.32 -9.51
N GLU A 288 4.58 13.05 -10.78
CA GLU A 288 4.39 11.71 -11.39
C GLU A 288 5.32 10.67 -10.77
N ALA A 289 6.56 11.02 -10.47
CA ALA A 289 7.51 10.14 -9.80
C ALA A 289 7.02 9.74 -8.41
N ALA A 290 6.41 10.66 -7.65
CA ALA A 290 5.80 10.35 -6.35
C ALA A 290 4.60 9.42 -6.48
N VAL A 291 3.72 9.62 -7.46
CA VAL A 291 2.60 8.71 -7.74
C VAL A 291 3.10 7.32 -8.14
N HIS A 292 4.14 7.26 -8.99
CA HIS A 292 4.76 5.98 -9.35
C HIS A 292 5.29 5.24 -8.12
N HIS A 293 5.98 5.95 -7.22
CA HIS A 293 6.48 5.38 -5.97
C HIS A 293 5.35 4.84 -5.07
N ILE A 294 4.26 5.61 -4.89
CA ILE A 294 3.09 5.19 -4.11
C ILE A 294 2.50 3.89 -4.67
N ARG A 295 2.31 3.81 -5.99
CA ARG A 295 1.80 2.63 -6.67
C ARG A 295 2.75 1.43 -6.55
N TYR A 296 4.05 1.69 -6.65
CA TYR A 296 5.06 0.64 -6.49
C TYR A 296 5.05 0.02 -5.09
N VAL A 297 4.88 0.84 -4.04
CA VAL A 297 4.85 0.40 -2.63
C VAL A 297 3.54 -0.34 -2.29
N MET A 298 2.39 0.21 -2.69
CA MET A 298 1.06 -0.27 -2.28
C MET A 298 0.27 -0.96 -3.39
N GLN A 299 0.87 -1.20 -4.55
CA GLN A 299 0.23 -1.93 -5.67
C GLN A 299 -1.18 -1.41 -5.99
N ASP A 300 -1.33 -0.09 -6.15
CA ASP A 300 -2.60 0.60 -6.39
C ASP A 300 -3.65 0.52 -5.23
N ALA A 301 -3.29 -0.01 -4.07
CA ALA A 301 -4.16 0.02 -2.88
C ALA A 301 -4.39 1.45 -2.36
N THR A 302 -3.52 2.39 -2.70
CA THR A 302 -3.63 3.81 -2.35
C THR A 302 -3.88 4.64 -3.60
N ARG A 303 -4.91 5.49 -3.57
CA ARG A 303 -5.18 6.46 -4.64
C ARG A 303 -4.21 7.62 -4.55
N ALA A 304 -3.55 7.93 -5.66
CA ALA A 304 -2.70 9.09 -5.80
C ALA A 304 -2.83 9.68 -7.20
N THR A 305 -2.83 11.03 -7.27
CA THR A 305 -2.96 11.77 -8.52
C THR A 305 -1.83 12.77 -8.65
N ALA A 306 -1.18 12.81 -9.81
CA ALA A 306 -0.14 13.79 -10.11
C ALA A 306 -0.76 15.04 -10.78
N VAL A 307 -0.32 16.19 -10.31
CA VAL A 307 -0.63 17.50 -10.89
C VAL A 307 0.70 18.22 -11.15
N PRO A 308 1.33 18.01 -12.31
CA PRO A 308 2.58 18.65 -12.69
C PRO A 308 2.35 20.13 -13.02
N ALA A 309 2.17 20.96 -11.99
CA ALA A 309 1.81 22.37 -12.12
C ALA A 309 2.42 23.20 -10.99
N ASP A 310 2.48 24.51 -11.18
CA ASP A 310 2.85 25.46 -10.14
C ASP A 310 1.65 25.67 -9.19
N ALA A 311 1.84 25.34 -7.91
CA ALA A 311 0.80 25.54 -6.89
C ALA A 311 0.41 27.02 -6.68
N CYS A 312 1.26 27.96 -7.08
CA CYS A 312 0.97 29.38 -7.04
C CYS A 312 0.16 29.87 -8.26
N ASP A 313 0.03 29.06 -9.31
CA ASP A 313 -0.80 29.42 -10.48
C ASP A 313 -2.28 29.12 -10.19
N LEU A 314 -2.95 30.10 -9.61
CA LEU A 314 -4.40 30.03 -9.32
C LEU A 314 -5.29 30.19 -10.57
N ASN A 315 -4.72 30.29 -11.77
CA ASN A 315 -5.47 30.21 -13.04
C ASN A 315 -5.51 28.76 -13.57
N ASP A 316 -4.65 27.87 -13.09
CA ASP A 316 -4.74 26.44 -13.42
C ASP A 316 -5.95 25.81 -12.71
N ALA A 317 -6.94 25.41 -13.51
CA ALA A 317 -8.18 24.83 -13.01
C ALA A 317 -7.95 23.53 -12.19
N LYS A 318 -6.90 22.75 -12.52
CA LYS A 318 -6.57 21.51 -11.79
C LYS A 318 -6.01 21.84 -10.42
N VAL A 319 -5.13 22.82 -10.32
CA VAL A 319 -4.58 23.29 -9.05
C VAL A 319 -5.70 23.80 -8.16
N VAL A 320 -6.56 24.69 -8.68
CA VAL A 320 -7.70 25.25 -7.93
C VAL A 320 -8.64 24.16 -7.45
N GLU A 321 -8.98 23.18 -8.30
CA GLU A 321 -9.88 22.10 -7.93
C GLU A 321 -9.27 21.20 -6.83
N VAL A 322 -7.99 20.88 -6.91
CA VAL A 322 -7.28 20.12 -5.88
C VAL A 322 -7.28 20.86 -4.54
N LEU A 323 -6.98 22.16 -4.54
CA LEU A 323 -6.96 22.97 -3.32
C LEU A 323 -8.34 23.08 -2.67
N ARG A 324 -9.41 23.16 -3.50
CA ARG A 324 -10.79 23.29 -3.03
C ARG A 324 -11.37 21.98 -2.50
N THR A 325 -11.01 20.84 -3.10
CA THR A 325 -11.59 19.54 -2.76
C THR A 325 -10.82 18.81 -1.66
N SER A 326 -9.58 19.20 -1.42
CA SER A 326 -8.73 18.57 -0.38
C SER A 326 -9.17 18.99 1.02
N LYS A 327 -9.36 18.00 1.90
CA LYS A 327 -9.67 18.27 3.33
C LYS A 327 -8.45 18.80 4.10
N LEU A 328 -7.27 18.37 3.72
CA LEU A 328 -6.01 18.81 4.28
C LEU A 328 -5.02 19.02 3.13
N VAL A 329 -4.38 20.17 3.11
CA VAL A 329 -3.29 20.50 2.18
C VAL A 329 -2.01 20.61 2.99
N VAL A 330 -1.00 19.83 2.65
CA VAL A 330 0.31 19.87 3.29
C VAL A 330 1.30 20.52 2.34
N ASP A 331 1.77 21.69 2.73
CA ASP A 331 2.79 22.44 2.01
C ASP A 331 4.18 22.03 2.49
N ALA A 332 4.93 21.36 1.64
CA ALA A 332 6.34 20.99 1.78
C ALA A 332 7.22 21.68 0.71
N SER A 333 6.71 22.75 0.07
CA SER A 333 7.44 23.49 -0.96
C SER A 333 8.68 24.20 -0.41
N THR A 334 8.69 24.46 0.90
CA THR A 334 9.76 25.19 1.61
C THR A 334 9.99 26.61 1.08
N THR A 335 8.95 27.22 0.46
CA THR A 335 8.94 28.61 0.02
C THR A 335 7.96 29.42 0.88
N LEU A 336 8.05 30.74 0.84
CA LEU A 336 7.12 31.62 1.52
C LEU A 336 5.98 32.06 0.61
N ASP A 337 6.13 31.91 -0.71
CA ASP A 337 5.19 32.41 -1.70
C ASP A 337 3.84 31.69 -1.61
N TYR A 338 3.85 30.36 -1.64
CA TYR A 338 2.62 29.58 -1.62
C TYR A 338 1.83 29.75 -0.30
N PRO A 339 2.38 29.57 0.92
CA PRO A 339 1.61 29.69 2.15
C PRO A 339 1.04 31.10 2.36
N ARG A 340 1.75 32.15 1.91
CA ARG A 340 1.27 33.52 1.97
C ARG A 340 0.15 33.80 0.95
N LEU A 341 0.31 33.31 -0.27
CA LEU A 341 -0.71 33.43 -1.33
C LEU A 341 -2.00 32.75 -0.92
N ILE A 342 -1.94 31.51 -0.45
CA ILE A 342 -3.12 30.71 -0.12
C ILE A 342 -3.86 31.22 1.12
N SER A 343 -3.18 31.96 1.99
CA SER A 343 -3.78 32.60 3.15
C SER A 343 -4.80 33.69 2.78
N SER A 344 -4.79 34.22 1.55
CA SER A 344 -5.79 35.17 1.06
C SER A 344 -7.09 34.52 0.59
N ARG A 345 -7.14 33.17 0.48
CA ARG A 345 -8.30 32.41 -0.02
C ARG A 345 -9.12 31.82 1.12
N ASP A 346 -10.44 31.78 0.94
CA ASP A 346 -11.38 31.16 1.90
C ASP A 346 -12.00 29.86 1.35
N ASP A 347 -11.95 29.66 0.04
CA ASP A 347 -12.59 28.54 -0.68
C ASP A 347 -11.68 27.31 -0.84
N VAL A 348 -10.74 27.10 0.07
CA VAL A 348 -9.77 25.99 0.05
C VAL A 348 -9.78 25.23 1.37
N GLY A 349 -9.27 24.00 1.36
CA GLY A 349 -9.18 23.17 2.56
C GLY A 349 -8.23 23.70 3.62
N ARG A 350 -8.18 23.02 4.77
CA ARG A 350 -7.27 23.30 5.88
C ARG A 350 -5.82 23.10 5.44
N HIS A 351 -4.92 24.01 5.79
CA HIS A 351 -3.52 23.94 5.40
C HIS A 351 -2.58 23.65 6.57
N ALA A 352 -1.54 22.90 6.27
CA ALA A 352 -0.35 22.72 7.10
C ALA A 352 0.88 23.10 6.28
N SER A 353 1.74 23.97 6.76
CA SER A 353 3.04 24.25 6.14
C SER A 353 4.16 23.67 6.98
N ILE A 354 5.06 22.95 6.36
CA ILE A 354 6.21 22.30 7.00
C ILE A 354 7.50 22.68 6.32
N PHE A 355 8.52 22.91 7.12
CA PHE A 355 9.85 23.19 6.63
C PHE A 355 10.93 22.81 7.65
N VAL A 356 12.17 22.76 7.18
CA VAL A 356 13.36 22.52 7.99
C VAL A 356 14.20 23.77 7.97
N THR A 357 14.76 24.18 9.13
CA THR A 357 15.63 25.35 9.20
C THR A 357 16.90 25.19 8.36
N PRO A 358 17.54 26.27 7.92
CA PRO A 358 18.73 26.22 7.06
C PRO A 358 19.86 25.36 7.60
N SER A 359 20.02 25.28 8.92
CA SER A 359 21.01 24.45 9.61
C SER A 359 20.61 22.97 9.68
N ALA A 360 19.37 22.60 9.32
CA ALA A 360 18.74 21.30 9.56
C ALA A 360 18.60 20.93 11.05
N LYS A 361 18.80 21.87 11.96
CA LYS A 361 18.67 21.62 13.40
C LYS A 361 17.23 21.56 13.87
N ALA A 362 16.28 22.18 13.16
CA ALA A 362 14.88 22.17 13.56
C ALA A 362 13.95 21.97 12.38
N GLY A 363 12.83 21.28 12.67
CA GLY A 363 11.65 21.18 11.82
C GLY A 363 10.50 21.99 12.39
N VAL A 364 9.72 22.65 11.55
CA VAL A 364 8.62 23.53 11.90
C VAL A 364 7.34 23.06 11.23
N LEU A 365 6.26 23.04 11.98
CA LEU A 365 4.90 22.80 11.49
C LEU A 365 4.01 23.98 11.89
N LEU A 366 3.38 24.56 10.90
CA LEU A 366 2.30 25.53 11.04
C LEU A 366 1.01 24.87 10.52
N LEU A 367 0.03 24.60 11.39
CA LEU A 367 -1.24 23.98 11.03
C LEU A 367 -2.38 24.95 11.34
N GLU A 368 -3.18 25.30 10.35
CA GLU A 368 -4.38 26.12 10.52
C GLU A 368 -5.41 25.43 11.44
N ASP A 369 -6.32 26.20 12.05
CA ASP A 369 -7.51 25.63 12.68
C ASP A 369 -8.51 25.11 11.65
N ALA A 370 -9.46 24.28 12.08
CA ALA A 370 -10.41 23.62 11.19
C ALA A 370 -11.27 24.61 10.38
N ASP A 371 -11.61 25.74 10.98
CA ASP A 371 -12.42 26.81 10.35
C ASP A 371 -11.58 27.83 9.56
N ARG A 372 -10.24 27.66 9.54
CA ARG A 372 -9.29 28.56 8.88
C ARG A 372 -9.38 30.03 9.31
N LYS A 373 -9.70 30.28 10.58
CA LYS A 373 -9.65 31.61 11.18
C LYS A 373 -8.21 32.05 11.46
N LYS A 374 -7.36 31.07 11.84
CA LYS A 374 -5.92 31.25 12.05
C LYS A 374 -5.18 30.68 10.83
N LYS A 375 -4.98 31.52 9.82
CA LYS A 375 -4.37 31.14 8.54
C LYS A 375 -2.84 31.05 8.62
N LEU A 376 -2.20 30.40 7.67
CA LEU A 376 -0.75 30.18 7.65
C LEU A 376 0.04 31.48 7.83
N ARG A 377 -0.39 32.60 7.21
CA ARG A 377 0.28 33.92 7.34
C ARG A 377 0.28 34.40 8.80
N THR A 378 -0.85 34.26 9.49
CA THR A 378 -0.95 34.62 10.92
C THR A 378 -0.09 33.70 11.79
N LEU A 379 -0.07 32.39 11.50
CA LEU A 379 0.78 31.43 12.22
C LEU A 379 2.28 31.68 11.97
N GLU A 380 2.65 32.06 10.75
CA GLU A 380 4.02 32.46 10.39
C GLU A 380 4.50 33.64 11.23
N ALA A 381 3.67 34.70 11.35
CA ALA A 381 3.99 35.87 12.17
C ALA A 381 4.18 35.49 13.65
N GLN A 382 3.33 34.61 14.18
CA GLN A 382 3.43 34.13 15.56
C GLN A 382 4.67 33.25 15.78
N TYR A 383 5.05 32.46 14.80
CA TYR A 383 6.29 31.68 14.82
C TYR A 383 7.51 32.61 14.91
N TYR A 384 7.57 33.65 14.07
CA TYR A 384 8.68 34.63 14.14
C TYR A 384 8.69 35.38 15.49
N ARG A 385 7.54 35.76 16.01
CA ARG A 385 7.45 36.33 17.35
C ARG A 385 8.04 35.39 18.40
N ALA A 386 7.70 34.10 18.34
CA ALA A 386 8.18 33.12 19.30
C ALA A 386 9.71 32.95 19.21
N ILE A 387 10.29 33.02 18.02
CA ILE A 387 11.76 33.03 17.85
C ILE A 387 12.40 34.22 18.60
N LEU A 388 11.78 35.40 18.50
CA LEU A 388 12.30 36.62 19.15
C LEU A 388 12.14 36.65 20.68
N THR A 389 11.17 35.89 21.20
CA THR A 389 10.76 35.98 22.64
C THR A 389 11.07 34.70 23.43
N SER A 390 11.58 33.66 22.82
CA SER A 390 11.85 32.38 23.49
C SER A 390 13.35 32.05 23.50
N ASP A 391 13.80 31.40 24.58
CA ASP A 391 15.20 30.96 24.71
C ASP A 391 15.66 30.03 23.60
N TRP A 392 14.76 29.15 23.11
CA TRP A 392 15.04 28.25 21.99
C TRP A 392 15.18 28.98 20.64
N GLY A 393 14.72 30.23 20.56
CA GLY A 393 14.80 31.06 19.35
C GLY A 393 16.20 31.56 19.06
N THR A 394 17.07 31.65 20.06
CA THR A 394 18.48 32.02 19.87
C THR A 394 19.14 31.02 18.93
N ASP A 395 19.80 31.50 17.88
CA ASP A 395 20.45 30.68 16.83
C ASP A 395 19.52 29.74 16.03
N HIS A 396 18.19 29.86 16.19
CA HIS A 396 17.23 28.94 15.55
C HIS A 396 17.30 28.99 14.02
N LEU A 397 17.44 30.17 13.45
CA LEU A 397 17.57 30.37 11.99
C LEU A 397 19.04 30.47 11.55
N ASP A 398 19.96 30.42 12.48
CA ASP A 398 21.38 30.58 12.17
C ASP A 398 22.00 29.37 11.52
N GLY A 399 22.97 29.66 10.67
CA GLY A 399 23.83 28.69 10.03
C GLY A 399 23.18 27.99 8.86
N ASN A 400 24.00 27.73 7.88
CA ASN A 400 23.76 26.76 6.81
C ASN A 400 25.05 25.98 6.58
N ARG A 401 24.94 24.84 5.91
CA ARG A 401 26.10 23.98 5.62
C ARG A 401 26.72 24.29 4.24
N GLY A 402 26.30 25.41 3.62
CA GLY A 402 26.72 25.82 2.31
C GLY A 402 25.68 25.55 1.21
N ILE A 403 26.04 25.87 0.02
CA ILE A 403 25.23 25.78 -1.20
C ILE A 403 25.90 24.80 -2.14
N PHE A 404 25.14 23.93 -2.73
CA PHE A 404 25.59 23.01 -3.78
C PHE A 404 25.01 23.45 -5.13
N TRP A 405 25.90 23.64 -6.11
CA TRP A 405 25.54 23.97 -7.48
C TRP A 405 25.55 22.69 -8.32
N SER A 406 24.39 22.31 -8.83
CA SER A 406 24.21 21.12 -9.67
C SER A 406 24.11 21.41 -11.16
N GLY A 407 24.03 22.69 -11.52
CA GLY A 407 23.88 23.16 -12.91
C GLY A 407 24.18 24.65 -13.05
N ALA A 408 23.82 25.21 -14.20
CA ALA A 408 24.17 26.59 -14.58
C ALA A 408 23.07 27.63 -14.26
N THR A 409 21.90 27.19 -13.77
CA THR A 409 20.75 28.08 -13.51
C THR A 409 20.49 28.29 -12.02
N CYS A 410 19.80 29.37 -11.65
CA CYS A 410 19.40 29.62 -10.26
C CYS A 410 18.51 28.52 -9.66
N ARG A 411 17.83 27.73 -10.50
CA ARG A 411 17.04 26.56 -10.07
C ARG A 411 17.88 25.31 -9.76
N ASP A 412 19.17 25.35 -10.08
CA ASP A 412 20.13 24.27 -9.84
C ASP A 412 20.93 24.47 -8.55
N ILE A 413 20.51 25.40 -7.71
CA ILE A 413 21.10 25.67 -6.39
C ILE A 413 20.34 24.85 -5.35
N SER A 414 21.08 24.14 -4.53
CA SER A 414 20.55 23.33 -3.44
C SER A 414 21.32 23.60 -2.16
N MET A 415 20.63 23.67 -1.03
CA MET A 415 21.32 23.75 0.26
C MET A 415 21.99 22.41 0.57
N VAL A 416 23.19 22.48 1.12
CA VAL A 416 23.91 21.30 1.63
C VAL A 416 23.23 20.84 2.91
N MET A 417 22.49 19.73 2.81
CA MET A 417 21.75 19.18 3.93
C MET A 417 21.74 17.63 3.80
N PRO A 418 22.22 16.90 4.82
CA PRO A 418 22.18 15.44 4.80
C PRO A 418 20.75 14.92 4.70
N TYR A 419 20.55 13.87 3.91
CA TYR A 419 19.23 13.25 3.76
C TYR A 419 18.69 12.73 5.10
N SER A 420 19.56 12.17 5.95
CA SER A 420 19.22 11.70 7.29
C SER A 420 18.62 12.78 8.20
N ASP A 421 19.10 14.03 8.09
CA ASP A 421 18.54 15.13 8.88
C ASP A 421 17.12 15.46 8.40
N ILE A 422 16.89 15.49 7.08
CA ILE A 422 15.56 15.74 6.51
C ILE A 422 14.60 14.61 6.88
N VAL A 423 15.01 13.34 6.76
CA VAL A 423 14.18 12.17 7.11
C VAL A 423 13.82 12.16 8.59
N ARG A 424 14.74 12.60 9.47
CA ARG A 424 14.45 12.73 10.91
C ARG A 424 13.29 13.67 11.16
N HIS A 425 13.29 14.86 10.53
CA HIS A 425 12.19 15.80 10.64
C HIS A 425 10.94 15.30 9.95
N ALA A 426 11.07 14.68 8.77
CA ALA A 426 9.96 14.05 8.07
C ALA A 426 9.28 12.98 8.93
N ALA A 427 10.03 12.16 9.67
CA ALA A 427 9.47 11.14 10.56
C ALA A 427 8.65 11.77 11.71
N VAL A 428 9.14 12.87 12.29
CA VAL A 428 8.38 13.62 13.30
C VAL A 428 7.10 14.19 12.70
N PHE A 429 7.15 14.80 11.52
CA PHE A 429 5.97 15.32 10.84
C PHE A 429 5.00 14.21 10.47
N ALA A 430 5.49 13.07 10.00
CA ALA A 430 4.67 11.92 9.63
C ALA A 430 3.86 11.35 10.80
N ASP A 431 4.41 11.40 12.02
CA ASP A 431 3.71 11.02 13.25
C ASP A 431 2.76 12.11 13.76
N GLN A 432 3.18 13.38 13.72
CA GLN A 432 2.47 14.47 14.37
C GLN A 432 1.33 15.06 13.54
N ILE A 433 1.46 15.13 12.22
CA ILE A 433 0.41 15.68 11.34
C ILE A 433 -0.88 14.86 11.44
N PRO A 434 -0.88 13.52 11.37
CA PRO A 434 -2.10 12.74 11.58
C PRO A 434 -2.82 13.07 12.88
N ARG A 435 -2.10 13.14 13.99
CA ARG A 435 -2.66 13.43 15.32
C ARG A 435 -3.20 14.84 15.45
N LEU A 436 -2.45 15.83 14.97
CA LEU A 436 -2.81 17.23 15.09
C LEU A 436 -3.93 17.63 14.12
N SER A 437 -4.01 16.99 12.95
CA SER A 437 -5.06 17.26 11.97
C SER A 437 -6.45 16.76 12.40
N GLU A 438 -6.53 15.84 13.36
CA GLU A 438 -7.80 15.40 13.96
C GLU A 438 -8.36 16.41 14.97
N LEU A 439 -7.51 17.30 15.49
CA LEU A 439 -7.90 18.34 16.42
C LEU A 439 -8.36 19.58 15.65
N PRO A 440 -9.39 20.31 16.11
CA PRO A 440 -9.89 21.51 15.42
C PRO A 440 -8.96 22.73 15.57
N GLU A 441 -8.08 22.75 16.59
CA GLU A 441 -7.26 23.90 16.92
C GLU A 441 -6.08 24.06 15.94
N ALA A 442 -5.65 25.33 15.78
CA ALA A 442 -4.41 25.63 15.10
C ALA A 442 -3.19 25.17 15.92
N ALA A 443 -2.11 24.82 15.24
CA ALA A 443 -0.90 24.40 15.92
C ALA A 443 0.36 25.03 15.30
N ILE A 444 1.23 25.55 16.17
CA ILE A 444 2.61 25.90 15.83
C ILE A 444 3.51 24.99 16.65
N ARG A 445 4.34 24.20 15.96
CA ARG A 445 5.25 23.24 16.59
C ARG A 445 6.64 23.39 16.00
N VAL A 446 7.63 23.36 16.87
CA VAL A 446 9.05 23.37 16.50
C VAL A 446 9.73 22.19 17.17
N TRP A 447 10.43 21.38 16.42
CA TRP A 447 11.22 20.27 16.94
C TRP A 447 12.68 20.52 16.66
N SER A 448 13.44 20.82 17.73
CA SER A 448 14.87 21.01 17.66
C SER A 448 15.61 19.70 17.88
N CYS A 449 16.61 19.43 17.05
CA CYS A 449 17.44 18.24 17.15
C CYS A 449 18.86 18.63 17.56
N ASP A 450 19.35 18.07 18.67
CA ASP A 450 20.75 18.19 19.06
C ASP A 450 21.62 17.35 18.14
N PRO A 451 22.55 17.96 17.34
CA PRO A 451 23.35 17.22 16.39
C PRO A 451 24.37 16.27 17.04
N LYS A 452 24.68 16.42 18.33
CA LYS A 452 25.65 15.60 19.05
C LYS A 452 25.02 14.34 19.62
N SER A 453 23.87 14.49 20.27
CA SER A 453 23.14 13.39 20.91
C SER A 453 22.07 12.77 20.02
N GLY A 454 21.57 13.49 19.01
CA GLY A 454 20.40 13.11 18.22
C GLY A 454 19.07 13.31 18.95
N ALA A 455 19.07 13.85 20.17
CA ALA A 455 17.86 14.11 20.95
C ALA A 455 16.97 15.15 20.26
N VAL A 456 15.67 14.89 20.28
CA VAL A 456 14.67 15.80 19.72
C VAL A 456 13.89 16.44 20.87
N SER A 457 13.88 17.77 20.92
CA SER A 457 13.11 18.58 21.86
C SER A 457 11.95 19.25 21.14
N ALA A 458 10.75 19.18 21.71
CA ALA A 458 9.55 19.79 21.13
C ALA A 458 9.22 21.11 21.82
N HIS A 459 8.96 22.16 21.04
CA HIS A 459 8.49 23.45 21.49
C HIS A 459 7.10 23.71 20.94
N ARG A 460 6.19 24.04 21.83
CA ARG A 460 4.82 24.43 21.50
C ARG A 460 4.69 25.94 21.60
N VAL A 461 4.27 26.55 20.49
CA VAL A 461 3.87 27.96 20.48
C VAL A 461 2.36 28.01 20.51
N GLU A 462 1.79 28.82 21.37
CA GLU A 462 0.34 29.02 21.44
C GLU A 462 -0.11 29.86 20.24
N ALA A 463 -1.08 29.33 19.49
CA ALA A 463 -1.67 30.05 18.38
C ALA A 463 -2.83 30.95 18.91
N VAL A 464 -2.59 32.23 18.94
CA VAL A 464 -3.57 33.24 19.43
C VAL A 464 -4.31 33.90 18.26
N ASP A 465 -5.39 34.61 18.54
CA ASP A 465 -6.14 35.38 17.54
C ASP A 465 -5.39 36.66 17.12
N GLU A 466 -5.63 37.18 15.94
CA GLU A 466 -4.97 38.39 15.41
C GLU A 466 -5.12 39.58 16.37
N LEU A 467 -6.30 39.77 16.97
CA LEU A 467 -6.56 40.82 17.94
C LEU A 467 -5.67 40.70 19.20
N GLN A 468 -5.37 39.49 19.68
CA GLN A 468 -4.47 39.25 20.78
C GLN A 468 -3.01 39.53 20.41
N LEU A 469 -2.62 39.36 19.14
CA LEU A 469 -1.32 39.77 18.63
C LEU A 469 -1.13 41.28 18.66
N LEU A 470 -2.13 42.04 18.23
CA LEU A 470 -2.11 43.50 18.18
C LEU A 470 -2.08 44.11 19.58
N PHE A 471 -2.79 43.55 20.55
CA PHE A 471 -2.88 44.07 21.93
C PHE A 471 -1.82 43.46 22.87
N GLY A 472 -1.07 42.46 22.45
CA GLY A 472 -0.05 41.77 23.27
C GLY A 472 1.31 42.49 23.39
N GLY A 473 1.41 43.76 23.03
CA GLY A 473 2.60 44.61 23.34
C GLY A 473 3.80 44.50 22.43
N LEU A 474 3.65 43.91 21.23
CA LEU A 474 4.62 44.04 20.15
C LEU A 474 3.89 44.57 18.92
N ASP A 475 4.14 45.81 18.56
CA ASP A 475 3.76 46.38 17.26
C ASP A 475 4.56 45.70 16.13
N LEU A 476 4.28 44.44 15.89
CA LEU A 476 4.68 43.82 14.63
C LEU A 476 3.69 44.34 13.58
N PHE A 477 4.09 45.35 12.84
CA PHE A 477 3.41 45.81 11.64
C PHE A 477 3.27 44.64 10.68
N VAL A 478 2.08 44.06 10.68
CA VAL A 478 1.64 43.25 9.56
C VAL A 478 1.16 44.27 8.53
N ASP A 479 2.06 44.69 7.63
CA ASP A 479 1.68 45.49 6.48
C ASP A 479 0.59 44.76 5.73
N THR A 480 -0.52 45.40 5.63
CA THR A 480 -1.75 45.00 4.92
C THR A 480 -1.48 44.75 3.43
#